data_4ea16134d06dcbd94a9122b2f0716c20
#
_entry.id   4ea16134d06dcbd94a9122b2f0716c20
#
_cell.length_a   1.000
_cell.length_b   1.000
_cell.length_c   1.000
_cell.angle_alpha   90.00
_cell.angle_beta   90.00
_cell.angle_gamma   90.00
#
_symmetry.space_group_name_H-M   'P 1'
#
loop_
_entity.id
_entity.type
_entity.pdbx_description
1 polymer ?
#
loop_
_entity_poly.entity_id
_entity_poly.type
_entity_poly.pdbx_seq_one_letter_code
_entity_poly.pdbx_strand_id
1 'polypeptide(L)'
;MTFLLLPVQAVQACCGFIIGRQLTKDGTTLFGRTEDYPYYPNGGKHNKNYVVVDAKNYKEGDQLEDESNGFTYPHAASEMKYTATYDSARGDGSNGAFGEHGFNEAGVSMTSTVTAIPNKKVLKTDPLTENGIPEAAMLDVVLPRVKSAREGVEFLAKVIEEKGSAEGNVVDFCRPKRNLVYGNSFWSPICSC
;
A
#
# COMPACT_ATOMS: atom_id res chain seq x y z
N MET A 1 -46.75 -8.51 10.76
CA MET A 1 -45.35 -8.71 11.14
C MET A 1 -44.50 -8.14 10.00
N THR A 2 -44.10 -6.85 10.13
CA THR A 2 -43.39 -6.13 9.07
C THR A 2 -41.91 -6.35 9.27
N PHE A 3 -41.26 -7.10 8.37
CA PHE A 3 -39.82 -7.26 8.36
C PHE A 3 -39.20 -5.95 7.87
N LEU A 4 -38.53 -5.25 8.76
CA LEU A 4 -37.69 -4.11 8.40
C LEU A 4 -36.39 -4.67 7.78
N LEU A 5 -36.31 -4.70 6.45
CA LEU A 5 -35.07 -4.94 5.74
C LEU A 5 -34.18 -3.68 5.93
N LEU A 6 -33.30 -3.73 6.91
CA LEU A 6 -32.22 -2.75 6.98
C LEU A 6 -31.31 -2.96 5.74
N PRO A 7 -30.97 -1.89 5.03
CA PRO A 7 -29.99 -2.03 3.94
C PRO A 7 -28.66 -2.47 4.55
N VAL A 8 -28.22 -3.69 4.23
CA VAL A 8 -26.85 -4.10 4.47
C VAL A 8 -26.01 -3.25 3.50
N GLN A 9 -25.38 -2.23 4.03
CA GLN A 9 -24.33 -1.56 3.28
C GLN A 9 -23.20 -2.58 3.11
N ALA A 10 -23.04 -3.09 1.89
CA ALA A 10 -21.87 -3.84 1.54
C ALA A 10 -20.67 -2.92 1.72
N VAL A 11 -19.85 -3.19 2.72
CA VAL A 11 -18.55 -2.53 2.86
C VAL A 11 -17.71 -3.06 1.69
N GLN A 12 -17.56 -2.24 0.66
CA GLN A 12 -16.63 -2.52 -0.42
C GLN A 12 -15.26 -2.12 0.10
N ALA A 13 -14.43 -3.10 0.34
CA ALA A 13 -13.07 -2.90 0.84
C ALA A 13 -12.18 -3.97 0.22
N CYS A 14 -11.02 -3.55 -0.30
CA CYS A 14 -9.99 -4.44 -0.79
C CYS A 14 -9.57 -5.43 0.30
N CYS A 15 -9.24 -6.66 -0.06
CA CYS A 15 -8.76 -7.68 0.86
C CYS A 15 -7.36 -8.10 0.46
N GLY A 16 -6.41 -8.05 1.41
CA GLY A 16 -5.09 -8.65 1.26
C GLY A 16 -5.08 -10.09 1.80
N PHE A 17 -4.19 -10.92 1.29
CA PHE A 17 -3.95 -12.26 1.82
C PHE A 17 -2.46 -12.63 1.77
N ILE A 18 -2.02 -13.39 2.76
CA ILE A 18 -0.70 -14.01 2.80
C ILE A 18 -0.86 -15.49 3.12
N ILE A 19 -0.27 -16.36 2.30
CA ILE A 19 -0.18 -17.79 2.56
C ILE A 19 1.28 -18.13 2.84
N GLY A 20 1.55 -18.49 4.09
CA GLY A 20 2.89 -18.82 4.54
C GLY A 20 3.43 -20.09 3.89
N ARG A 21 4.73 -20.17 3.73
CA ARG A 21 5.46 -21.24 3.06
C ARG A 21 5.21 -22.67 3.57
N GLN A 22 4.70 -22.82 4.79
CA GLN A 22 4.35 -24.12 5.36
C GLN A 22 3.05 -24.70 4.77
N LEU A 23 2.23 -23.84 4.14
CA LEU A 23 0.96 -24.20 3.53
C LEU A 23 1.06 -24.34 2.01
N THR A 24 2.24 -24.13 1.43
CA THR A 24 2.49 -24.25 0.00
C THR A 24 3.30 -25.51 -0.30
N LYS A 25 3.04 -26.13 -1.46
CA LYS A 25 3.68 -27.39 -1.84
C LYS A 25 5.20 -27.27 -2.04
N ASP A 26 5.64 -26.11 -2.52
CA ASP A 26 7.03 -25.80 -2.89
C ASP A 26 7.75 -24.94 -1.85
N GLY A 27 7.11 -24.62 -0.73
CA GLY A 27 7.68 -23.79 0.32
C GLY A 27 7.78 -22.31 -0.05
N THR A 28 7.05 -21.85 -1.07
CA THR A 28 6.96 -20.43 -1.41
C THR A 28 5.95 -19.71 -0.51
N THR A 29 6.07 -18.39 -0.39
CA THR A 29 5.02 -17.55 0.18
C THR A 29 4.18 -17.01 -0.95
N LEU A 30 2.85 -17.13 -0.85
CA LEU A 30 1.92 -16.47 -1.76
C LEU A 30 1.33 -15.27 -1.05
N PHE A 31 1.26 -14.15 -1.76
CA PHE A 31 0.57 -12.96 -1.29
C PHE A 31 -0.19 -12.33 -2.45
N GLY A 32 -1.20 -11.57 -2.13
CA GLY A 32 -1.99 -10.89 -3.15
C GLY A 32 -3.13 -10.10 -2.52
N ARG A 33 -3.91 -9.46 -3.37
CA ARG A 33 -5.07 -8.68 -2.95
C ARG A 33 -6.22 -8.79 -3.96
N THR A 34 -7.42 -8.46 -3.50
CA THR A 34 -8.51 -8.05 -4.37
C THR A 34 -8.51 -6.53 -4.50
N GLU A 35 -9.06 -6.05 -5.60
CA GLU A 35 -9.28 -4.63 -5.85
C GLU A 35 -10.78 -4.41 -5.98
N ASP A 36 -11.39 -3.85 -4.93
CA ASP A 36 -12.83 -3.67 -4.83
C ASP A 36 -13.17 -2.17 -4.96
N TYR A 37 -13.24 -1.69 -6.20
CA TYR A 37 -13.69 -0.32 -6.47
C TYR A 37 -15.20 -0.20 -6.41
N PRO A 38 -15.73 0.92 -5.90
CA PRO A 38 -17.13 1.23 -6.11
C PRO A 38 -17.41 1.34 -7.62
N TYR A 39 -18.57 0.86 -8.04
CA TYR A 39 -19.00 1.01 -9.43
C TYR A 39 -19.06 2.50 -9.79
N TYR A 40 -18.21 2.93 -10.71
CA TYR A 40 -18.25 4.28 -11.26
C TYR A 40 -19.18 4.29 -12.48
N PRO A 41 -20.36 4.95 -12.38
CA PRO A 41 -21.32 4.98 -13.50
C PRO A 41 -20.77 5.62 -14.77
N ASN A 42 -19.68 6.36 -14.68
CA ASN A 42 -19.03 7.05 -15.80
C ASN A 42 -17.99 6.18 -16.55
N GLY A 43 -17.97 4.88 -16.30
CA GLY A 43 -17.10 3.95 -17.03
C GLY A 43 -15.59 4.16 -16.78
N GLY A 44 -15.21 4.61 -15.57
CA GLY A 44 -13.81 4.71 -15.17
C GLY A 44 -13.10 3.39 -15.42
N LYS A 45 -12.06 3.41 -16.23
CA LYS A 45 -11.28 2.22 -16.58
C LYS A 45 -10.25 1.98 -15.49
N HIS A 46 -10.54 1.07 -14.59
CA HIS A 46 -9.59 0.62 -13.56
C HIS A 46 -8.83 -0.64 -14.01
N ASN A 47 -8.48 -0.70 -15.30
CA ASN A 47 -7.59 -1.76 -15.77
C ASN A 47 -6.23 -1.58 -15.13
N LYS A 48 -5.59 -2.68 -14.78
CA LYS A 48 -4.26 -2.67 -14.17
C LYS A 48 -3.18 -2.96 -15.18
N ASN A 49 -2.07 -2.24 -15.08
CA ASN A 49 -0.86 -2.48 -15.83
C ASN A 49 0.23 -3.00 -14.90
N TYR A 50 0.73 -4.19 -15.18
CA TYR A 50 1.92 -4.68 -14.52
C TYR A 50 3.17 -4.04 -15.15
N VAL A 51 3.94 -3.34 -14.35
CA VAL A 51 5.08 -2.54 -14.80
C VAL A 51 6.33 -2.97 -14.05
N VAL A 52 7.45 -2.98 -14.75
CA VAL A 52 8.79 -3.07 -14.15
C VAL A 52 9.37 -1.66 -14.11
N VAL A 53 9.61 -1.16 -12.92
CA VAL A 53 10.27 0.12 -12.68
C VAL A 53 11.77 -0.15 -12.52
N ASP A 54 12.57 0.41 -13.40
CA ASP A 54 14.02 0.20 -13.36
C ASP A 54 14.67 0.93 -12.17
N ALA A 55 15.79 0.36 -11.71
CA ALA A 55 16.63 1.02 -10.71
C ALA A 55 17.06 2.40 -11.19
N LYS A 56 17.02 3.38 -10.31
CA LYS A 56 17.31 4.76 -10.67
C LYS A 56 18.11 5.48 -9.60
N ASN A 57 19.02 6.37 -10.04
CA ASN A 57 19.70 7.31 -9.16
C ASN A 57 19.04 8.68 -9.28
N TYR A 58 18.88 9.33 -8.15
CA TYR A 58 18.25 10.64 -8.03
C TYR A 58 19.23 11.66 -7.50
N LYS A 59 18.98 12.92 -7.78
CA LYS A 59 19.75 14.04 -7.25
C LYS A 59 19.19 14.48 -5.90
N GLU A 60 20.00 15.14 -5.12
CA GLU A 60 19.53 15.82 -3.93
C GLU A 60 18.43 16.83 -4.29
N GLY A 61 17.30 16.73 -3.56
CA GLY A 61 16.12 17.57 -3.81
C GLY A 61 15.07 16.95 -4.74
N ASP A 62 15.38 15.87 -5.46
CA ASP A 62 14.36 15.15 -6.24
C ASP A 62 13.32 14.51 -5.28
N GLN A 63 12.05 14.68 -5.61
CA GLN A 63 10.93 14.19 -4.79
C GLN A 63 9.96 13.34 -5.61
N LEU A 64 9.41 12.32 -4.97
CA LEU A 64 8.18 11.70 -5.40
C LEU A 64 7.02 12.62 -4.99
N GLU A 65 6.06 12.79 -5.87
CA GLU A 65 4.84 13.55 -5.64
C GLU A 65 3.62 12.71 -6.01
N ASP A 66 2.63 12.68 -5.12
CA ASP A 66 1.31 12.17 -5.42
C ASP A 66 0.34 13.34 -5.63
N GLU A 67 -0.06 13.55 -6.89
CA GLU A 67 -0.92 14.67 -7.28
C GLU A 67 -2.34 14.56 -6.70
N SER A 68 -2.75 13.37 -6.24
CA SER A 68 -4.11 13.17 -5.73
C SER A 68 -4.38 13.91 -4.44
N ASN A 69 -3.36 14.06 -3.58
CA ASN A 69 -3.47 14.77 -2.30
C ASN A 69 -2.30 15.72 -2.00
N GLY A 70 -1.36 15.87 -2.92
CA GLY A 70 -0.17 16.73 -2.74
C GLY A 70 0.88 16.17 -1.78
N PHE A 71 0.85 14.87 -1.50
CA PHE A 71 1.90 14.21 -0.73
C PHE A 71 3.23 14.24 -1.46
N THR A 72 4.30 14.58 -0.75
CA THR A 72 5.66 14.53 -1.30
C THR A 72 6.61 13.82 -0.35
N TYR A 73 7.55 13.04 -0.93
CA TYR A 73 8.62 12.40 -0.17
C TYR A 73 9.93 12.40 -0.97
N PRO A 74 11.08 12.71 -0.35
CA PRO A 74 12.36 12.77 -1.06
C PRO A 74 12.74 11.38 -1.60
N HIS A 75 13.24 11.34 -2.83
CA HIS A 75 13.86 10.15 -3.37
C HIS A 75 15.15 9.78 -2.62
N ALA A 76 15.44 8.48 -2.53
CA ALA A 76 16.77 8.06 -2.10
C ALA A 76 17.80 8.33 -3.22
N ALA A 77 19.06 8.55 -2.85
CA ALA A 77 20.11 8.76 -3.85
C ALA A 77 20.22 7.61 -4.87
N SER A 78 19.86 6.40 -4.45
CA SER A 78 19.76 5.22 -5.32
C SER A 78 18.56 4.38 -4.91
N GLU A 79 17.71 4.04 -5.86
CA GLU A 79 16.53 3.21 -5.68
C GLU A 79 16.62 1.95 -6.49
N MET A 80 16.19 0.83 -5.90
CA MET A 80 16.23 -0.50 -6.49
C MET A 80 15.14 -0.66 -7.55
N LYS A 81 15.38 -1.56 -8.49
CA LYS A 81 14.36 -2.06 -9.40
C LYS A 81 13.25 -2.77 -8.65
N TYR A 82 12.00 -2.51 -9.06
CA TYR A 82 10.82 -3.15 -8.49
C TYR A 82 9.71 -3.31 -9.53
N THR A 83 8.70 -4.08 -9.20
CA THR A 83 7.48 -4.20 -10.00
C THR A 83 6.35 -3.48 -9.29
N ALA A 84 5.39 -2.98 -10.06
CA ALA A 84 4.19 -2.36 -9.56
C ALA A 84 3.00 -2.73 -10.45
N THR A 85 1.81 -2.68 -9.89
CA THR A 85 0.57 -2.86 -10.65
C THR A 85 -0.22 -1.56 -10.59
N TYR A 86 -0.05 -0.75 -11.63
CA TYR A 86 -0.60 0.59 -11.71
C TYR A 86 -1.98 0.62 -12.39
N ASP A 87 -2.78 1.61 -12.04
CA ASP A 87 -4.00 1.94 -12.76
C ASP A 87 -3.72 2.38 -14.19
N SER A 88 -4.44 1.82 -15.17
CA SER A 88 -4.26 2.18 -16.59
C SER A 88 -4.73 3.60 -16.91
N ALA A 89 -5.67 4.16 -16.14
CA ALA A 89 -6.10 5.55 -16.28
C ALA A 89 -4.99 6.57 -15.94
N ARG A 90 -3.99 6.11 -15.17
CA ARG A 90 -2.77 6.85 -14.81
C ARG A 90 -1.51 6.23 -15.43
N GLY A 91 -1.68 5.13 -16.14
CA GLY A 91 -0.58 4.34 -16.72
C GLY A 91 -0.02 4.89 -18.03
N ASP A 92 -0.28 6.14 -18.36
CA ASP A 92 0.33 6.86 -19.48
C ASP A 92 1.74 7.40 -19.17
N GLY A 93 2.30 7.03 -18.01
CA GLY A 93 3.58 7.53 -17.51
C GLY A 93 3.41 8.84 -16.74
N SER A 94 2.20 9.30 -16.50
CA SER A 94 1.93 10.44 -15.65
C SER A 94 2.05 10.07 -14.16
N ASN A 95 2.29 11.07 -13.34
CA ASN A 95 2.47 10.94 -11.90
C ASN A 95 1.24 10.31 -11.20
N GLY A 96 1.44 9.69 -10.06
CA GLY A 96 0.36 9.13 -9.26
C GLY A 96 -0.20 7.83 -9.81
N ALA A 97 0.65 6.93 -10.23
CA ALA A 97 0.30 5.69 -10.91
C ALA A 97 -0.43 4.64 -10.03
N PHE A 98 -0.66 4.87 -8.76
CA PHE A 98 -1.33 3.98 -7.83
C PHE A 98 -0.76 2.55 -7.86
N GLY A 99 0.46 2.40 -7.36
CA GLY A 99 1.13 1.11 -7.23
C GLY A 99 0.54 0.31 -6.07
N GLU A 100 -0.22 -0.74 -6.37
CA GLU A 100 -0.97 -1.47 -5.36
C GLU A 100 -0.22 -2.63 -4.74
N HIS A 101 0.53 -3.35 -5.56
CA HIS A 101 1.37 -4.44 -5.11
C HIS A 101 2.57 -4.64 -6.04
N GLY A 102 3.62 -5.21 -5.48
CA GLY A 102 4.82 -5.51 -6.24
C GLY A 102 5.88 -6.18 -5.39
N PHE A 103 7.03 -6.36 -6.00
CA PHE A 103 8.23 -6.86 -5.33
C PHE A 103 9.48 -6.19 -5.91
N ASN A 104 10.53 -6.07 -5.10
CA ASN A 104 11.79 -5.50 -5.52
C ASN A 104 12.85 -6.58 -5.79
N GLU A 105 13.98 -6.18 -6.35
CA GLU A 105 15.10 -7.07 -6.67
C GLU A 105 15.76 -7.70 -5.44
N ALA A 106 15.54 -7.17 -4.23
CA ALA A 106 15.96 -7.80 -2.96
C ALA A 106 14.99 -8.90 -2.49
N GLY A 107 13.90 -9.16 -3.23
CA GLY A 107 12.89 -10.15 -2.93
C GLY A 107 11.90 -9.73 -1.84
N VAL A 108 11.80 -8.45 -1.54
CA VAL A 108 10.74 -7.92 -0.67
C VAL A 108 9.50 -7.69 -1.50
N SER A 109 8.36 -8.18 -1.03
CA SER A 109 7.05 -7.96 -1.64
C SER A 109 6.21 -7.07 -0.73
N MET A 110 5.37 -6.24 -1.32
CA MET A 110 4.49 -5.32 -0.61
C MET A 110 3.13 -5.22 -1.30
N THR A 111 2.09 -5.10 -0.51
CA THR A 111 0.76 -4.65 -0.95
C THR A 111 0.13 -3.81 0.14
N SER A 112 -0.73 -2.87 -0.24
CA SER A 112 -1.48 -2.01 0.66
C SER A 112 -2.97 -2.02 0.32
N THR A 113 -3.84 -1.83 1.32
CA THR A 113 -5.30 -1.78 1.14
C THR A 113 -5.91 -0.74 2.06
N VAL A 114 -6.83 0.09 1.57
CA VAL A 114 -7.61 1.04 2.40
C VAL A 114 -8.77 0.29 3.08
N THR A 115 -8.45 -0.45 4.13
CA THR A 115 -9.45 -1.30 4.82
C THR A 115 -9.50 -1.11 6.33
N ALA A 116 -8.53 -0.39 6.90
CA ALA A 116 -8.51 -0.08 8.32
C ALA A 116 -9.37 1.16 8.59
N ILE A 117 -10.58 0.96 9.11
CA ILE A 117 -11.48 2.06 9.48
C ILE A 117 -11.21 2.46 10.93
N PRO A 118 -10.54 3.60 11.17
CA PRO A 118 -10.27 4.06 12.52
C PRO A 118 -11.58 4.49 13.21
N ASN A 119 -11.72 4.16 14.49
CA ASN A 119 -12.86 4.59 15.26
C ASN A 119 -12.74 6.07 15.69
N LYS A 120 -13.87 6.68 16.09
CA LYS A 120 -13.91 8.11 16.48
C LYS A 120 -12.96 8.48 17.63
N LYS A 121 -12.66 7.53 18.53
CA LYS A 121 -11.76 7.79 19.67
C LYS A 121 -10.32 7.90 19.19
N VAL A 122 -9.91 7.03 18.28
CA VAL A 122 -8.58 7.08 17.65
C VAL A 122 -8.44 8.37 16.84
N LEU A 123 -9.37 8.67 15.95
CA LEU A 123 -9.34 9.89 15.12
C LEU A 123 -9.31 11.20 15.93
N LYS A 124 -9.81 11.18 17.17
CA LYS A 124 -9.73 12.35 18.06
C LYS A 124 -8.31 12.58 18.60
N THR A 125 -7.54 11.52 18.77
CA THR A 125 -6.19 11.57 19.37
C THR A 125 -5.11 11.64 18.30
N ASP A 126 -5.35 10.95 17.20
CA ASP A 126 -4.43 10.81 16.06
C ASP A 126 -5.25 10.90 14.77
N PRO A 127 -5.52 12.12 14.27
CA PRO A 127 -6.33 12.32 13.07
C PRO A 127 -5.58 11.95 11.82
N LEU A 128 -6.31 11.57 10.78
CA LEU A 128 -5.76 11.46 9.42
C LEU A 128 -5.23 12.81 8.97
N THR A 129 -4.18 12.79 8.17
CA THR A 129 -3.50 13.98 7.65
C THR A 129 -3.82 14.12 6.16
N GLU A 130 -4.42 15.22 5.75
CA GLU A 130 -4.87 15.43 4.36
C GLU A 130 -3.76 15.18 3.33
N ASN A 131 -2.56 15.74 3.58
CA ASN A 131 -1.38 15.56 2.74
C ASN A 131 -0.44 14.45 3.28
N GLY A 132 -0.95 13.56 4.12
CA GLY A 132 -0.23 12.38 4.60
C GLY A 132 -0.01 11.38 3.48
N ILE A 133 0.78 10.33 3.73
CA ILE A 133 1.03 9.30 2.72
C ILE A 133 -0.28 8.56 2.38
N PRO A 134 -0.74 8.61 1.11
CA PRO A 134 -1.89 7.84 0.64
C PRO A 134 -1.48 6.43 0.25
N GLU A 135 -2.44 5.50 0.18
CA GLU A 135 -2.21 4.14 -0.33
C GLU A 135 -1.47 4.15 -1.67
N ALA A 136 -1.89 5.06 -2.55
CA ALA A 136 -1.36 5.21 -3.90
C ALA A 136 0.17 5.40 -3.95
N ALA A 137 0.76 6.06 -2.97
CA ALA A 137 2.20 6.36 -2.91
C ALA A 137 3.01 5.35 -2.09
N MET A 138 2.37 4.53 -1.24
CA MET A 138 3.09 3.69 -0.27
C MET A 138 4.08 2.74 -0.92
N LEU A 139 3.68 2.07 -2.00
CA LEU A 139 4.54 1.12 -2.68
C LEU A 139 5.78 1.80 -3.27
N ASP A 140 5.59 2.89 -4.00
CA ASP A 140 6.65 3.62 -4.70
C ASP A 140 7.61 4.33 -3.74
N VAL A 141 7.11 4.71 -2.56
CA VAL A 141 7.96 5.28 -1.49
C VAL A 141 8.79 4.22 -0.80
N VAL A 142 8.21 3.03 -0.52
CA VAL A 142 8.85 2.06 0.37
C VAL A 142 9.65 1.02 -0.39
N LEU A 143 9.03 0.39 -1.39
CA LEU A 143 9.57 -0.82 -2.01
C LEU A 143 10.96 -0.66 -2.64
N PRO A 144 11.29 0.46 -3.32
CA PRO A 144 12.60 0.62 -3.93
C PRO A 144 13.75 0.85 -2.92
N ARG A 145 13.45 0.99 -1.62
CA ARG A 145 14.44 1.40 -0.60
C ARG A 145 14.78 0.32 0.42
N VAL A 146 13.97 -0.72 0.51
CA VAL A 146 14.05 -1.70 1.61
C VAL A 146 14.54 -3.07 1.14
N LYS A 147 15.34 -3.74 1.96
CA LYS A 147 15.94 -5.05 1.65
C LYS A 147 15.38 -6.18 2.49
N SER A 148 14.44 -5.88 3.38
CA SER A 148 13.74 -6.87 4.18
C SER A 148 12.33 -6.40 4.52
N ALA A 149 11.43 -7.35 4.82
CA ALA A 149 10.08 -7.04 5.26
C ALA A 149 10.06 -6.18 6.54
N ARG A 150 11.02 -6.40 7.46
CA ARG A 150 11.17 -5.60 8.68
C ARG A 150 11.54 -4.15 8.35
N GLU A 151 12.54 -3.94 7.50
CA GLU A 151 12.89 -2.59 7.04
C GLU A 151 11.71 -1.90 6.37
N GLY A 152 10.87 -2.64 5.62
CA GLY A 152 9.64 -2.12 5.03
C GLY A 152 8.70 -1.54 6.08
N VAL A 153 8.41 -2.31 7.13
CA VAL A 153 7.56 -1.86 8.24
C VAL A 153 8.18 -0.65 8.97
N GLU A 154 9.46 -0.73 9.32
CA GLU A 154 10.15 0.33 10.05
C GLU A 154 10.24 1.63 9.23
N PHE A 155 10.51 1.51 7.94
CA PHE A 155 10.58 2.66 7.04
C PHE A 155 9.22 3.31 6.82
N LEU A 156 8.16 2.51 6.56
CA LEU A 156 6.81 3.05 6.41
C LEU A 156 6.34 3.72 7.70
N ALA A 157 6.60 3.12 8.86
CA ALA A 157 6.29 3.74 10.15
C ALA A 157 6.95 5.11 10.30
N LYS A 158 8.23 5.22 9.95
CA LYS A 158 8.96 6.51 9.95
C LYS A 158 8.31 7.53 9.01
N VAL A 159 7.94 7.14 7.79
CA VAL A 159 7.25 8.04 6.84
C VAL A 159 5.93 8.54 7.43
N ILE A 160 5.17 7.66 8.07
CA ILE A 160 3.90 8.04 8.72
C ILE A 160 4.13 8.95 9.93
N GLU A 161 5.18 8.71 10.72
CA GLU A 161 5.57 9.62 11.82
C GLU A 161 5.95 11.03 11.33
N GLU A 162 6.60 11.11 10.18
CA GLU A 162 7.08 12.38 9.60
C GLU A 162 6.00 13.15 8.84
N LYS A 163 5.10 12.44 8.15
CA LYS A 163 4.17 13.02 7.17
C LYS A 163 2.69 12.82 7.54
N GLY A 164 2.39 11.90 8.45
CA GLY A 164 1.03 11.43 8.69
C GLY A 164 0.56 10.42 7.66
N SER A 165 -0.64 9.89 7.86
CA SER A 165 -1.34 9.01 6.90
C SER A 165 -2.62 9.69 6.42
N ALA A 166 -2.88 9.65 5.12
CA ALA A 166 -4.11 10.19 4.53
C ALA A 166 -5.33 9.30 4.78
N GLU A 167 -5.08 8.00 5.01
CA GLU A 167 -6.11 6.97 5.07
C GLU A 167 -5.76 5.90 6.10
N GLY A 168 -6.74 5.08 6.46
CA GLY A 168 -6.50 3.87 7.26
C GLY A 168 -6.15 2.68 6.37
N ASN A 169 -4.91 2.23 6.41
CA ASN A 169 -4.39 1.17 5.56
C ASN A 169 -4.00 -0.08 6.34
N VAL A 170 -4.09 -1.24 5.67
CA VAL A 170 -3.38 -2.47 6.04
C VAL A 170 -2.31 -2.70 4.99
N VAL A 171 -1.07 -2.90 5.43
CA VAL A 171 0.06 -3.09 4.54
C VAL A 171 0.76 -4.40 4.85
N ASP A 172 0.88 -5.25 3.86
CA ASP A 172 1.53 -6.54 3.96
C ASP A 172 2.94 -6.48 3.38
N PHE A 173 3.91 -6.94 4.14
CA PHE A 173 5.28 -7.14 3.68
C PHE A 173 5.66 -8.61 3.74
N CYS A 174 6.12 -9.14 2.63
CA CYS A 174 6.58 -10.52 2.55
C CYS A 174 8.03 -10.60 2.09
N ARG A 175 8.71 -11.65 2.54
CA ARG A 175 10.01 -12.06 2.04
C ARG A 175 10.11 -13.59 2.11
N PRO A 176 10.91 -14.27 1.26
CA PRO A 176 10.96 -15.75 1.24
C PRO A 176 11.18 -16.46 2.59
N LYS A 177 11.65 -15.75 3.61
CA LYS A 177 11.87 -16.30 4.95
C LYS A 177 11.03 -15.69 6.08
N ARG A 178 10.30 -14.60 5.84
CA ARG A 178 9.48 -13.91 6.85
C ARG A 178 8.35 -13.12 6.22
N ASN A 179 7.17 -13.21 6.82
CA ASN A 179 6.01 -12.42 6.47
C ASN A 179 5.72 -11.46 7.61
N LEU A 180 5.38 -10.22 7.31
CA LEU A 180 4.94 -9.22 8.27
C LEU A 180 3.71 -8.51 7.72
N VAL A 181 2.69 -8.40 8.56
CA VAL A 181 1.50 -7.59 8.31
C VAL A 181 1.61 -6.35 9.17
N TYR A 182 1.47 -5.20 8.57
CA TYR A 182 1.44 -3.91 9.26
C TYR A 182 0.09 -3.25 9.03
N GLY A 183 -0.64 -3.02 10.11
CA GLY A 183 -1.85 -2.21 10.09
C GLY A 183 -1.51 -0.80 10.60
N ASN A 184 -1.67 0.21 9.78
CA ASN A 184 -1.51 1.59 10.19
C ASN A 184 -2.83 2.18 10.74
N SER A 185 -3.56 1.43 11.53
CA SER A 185 -4.53 2.04 12.41
C SER A 185 -3.80 2.50 13.67
N PHE A 186 -2.99 3.58 13.53
CA PHE A 186 -2.44 4.34 14.64
C PHE A 186 -1.68 3.51 15.71
N TRP A 187 -0.35 3.40 15.58
CA TRP A 187 0.60 2.99 16.64
C TRP A 187 0.44 1.57 17.24
N SER A 188 -0.09 0.61 16.55
CA SER A 188 0.01 -0.77 17.00
C SER A 188 0.63 -1.68 15.95
N PRO A 189 1.83 -2.21 16.18
CA PRO A 189 2.34 -3.31 15.38
C PRO A 189 1.46 -4.53 15.67
N ILE A 190 0.61 -4.92 14.72
CA ILE A 190 -0.21 -6.11 14.83
C ILE A 190 0.55 -7.28 14.24
N CYS A 191 0.94 -8.18 15.13
CA CYS A 191 1.35 -9.56 14.96
C CYS A 191 2.51 -9.90 14.02
N SER A 192 3.63 -10.25 14.66
CA SER A 192 4.56 -11.26 14.12
C SER A 192 3.92 -12.65 14.25
N CYS A 193 3.56 -13.27 13.15
CA CYS A 193 3.38 -14.72 13.08
C CYS A 193 4.68 -15.40 12.70
#